data_02e5dca7a910a18f4f40e2cf28faf7c1
#
_entry.id   02e5dca7a910a18f4f40e2cf28faf7c1
#
_cell.length_a   1.000
_cell.length_b   1.000
_cell.length_c   1.000
_cell.angle_alpha   90.00
_cell.angle_beta   90.00
_cell.angle_gamma   90.00
#
_symmetry.space_group_name_H-M   'P 1'
#
loop_
_entity.id
_entity.type
_entity.pdbx_description
1 polymer ?
#
loop_
_entity_poly.entity_id
_entity_poly.type
_entity_poly.pdbx_seq_one_letter_code
_entity_poly.pdbx_strand_id
1 'polypeptide(L)'
;MKIVIDARTLGSKPSGVGIYTFNYIKELIKTSLHIILLTDIAGSEEMAFLEAAHIEIRQFGVSTYRSVQVLGYFGFVKKQLREIQPEYFWEPNFLIPRRLSGYKGDVMITIHDMFPVTHRQFFRWKYRWYFKVMLKKTLGYTDIILYDSRETKKAAERFYPEARKKRNYVQYVMLPWRDQEGGEDRGDDRVLKETGGKEYFLYVGNMEKRKGVDILLEAYEKYRKEGGTIPLVLAGKRREADIDKRIQRLVDRYREVTYYGYVSDKDKQALYEGCTCFLFPSMAEGFGICVLEAMNYYKPIIASDLSIFKEIAGECLQYFPLQGGRDRQIHQMSQKMFQFRREIDKKAYDQVMERYDPERLGRELAQIIECV
;
A
#
# COMPACT_ATOMS: atom_id res chain seq x y z
N MET A 1 -25.79 -14.26 3.62
CA MET A 1 -24.55 -14.93 3.22
C MET A 1 -23.47 -14.65 4.26
N LYS A 2 -22.64 -15.62 4.62
CA LYS A 2 -21.66 -15.51 5.70
C LYS A 2 -20.24 -15.54 5.13
N ILE A 3 -19.41 -14.56 5.53
CA ILE A 3 -18.00 -14.49 5.16
C ILE A 3 -17.13 -14.46 6.42
N VAL A 4 -16.09 -15.26 6.42
CA VAL A 4 -15.01 -15.20 7.42
C VAL A 4 -13.79 -14.54 6.79
N ILE A 5 -13.22 -13.53 7.47
CA ILE A 5 -12.07 -12.77 6.98
C ILE A 5 -10.90 -12.94 7.96
N ASP A 6 -9.72 -13.26 7.44
CA ASP A 6 -8.48 -13.19 8.24
C ASP A 6 -8.07 -11.73 8.45
N ALA A 7 -8.31 -11.22 9.65
CA ALA A 7 -8.00 -9.86 10.07
C ALA A 7 -6.67 -9.77 10.86
N ARG A 8 -5.82 -10.82 10.84
CA ARG A 8 -4.52 -10.87 11.53
C ARG A 8 -3.61 -9.68 11.20
N THR A 9 -3.69 -9.18 9.96
CA THR A 9 -2.89 -8.03 9.53
C THR A 9 -3.33 -6.70 10.12
N LEU A 10 -4.50 -6.67 10.76
CA LEU A 10 -5.01 -5.55 11.57
C LEU A 10 -4.51 -5.60 13.02
N GLY A 11 -4.49 -6.74 13.62
CA GLY A 11 -3.99 -7.13 14.95
C GLY A 11 -3.68 -5.98 15.91
N SER A 12 -2.41 -5.91 16.34
CA SER A 12 -1.95 -4.86 17.26
C SER A 12 -1.31 -3.64 16.55
N LYS A 13 -0.84 -3.81 15.32
CA LYS A 13 -0.23 -2.76 14.48
C LYS A 13 -0.56 -3.03 13.02
N PRO A 14 -1.54 -2.33 12.46
CA PRO A 14 -1.93 -2.51 11.07
C PRO A 14 -0.77 -2.35 10.09
N SER A 15 -0.68 -3.26 9.15
CA SER A 15 0.19 -3.15 7.98
C SER A 15 -0.54 -2.49 6.81
N GLY A 16 0.14 -2.21 5.71
CA GLY A 16 -0.55 -1.76 4.48
C GLY A 16 -1.65 -2.72 4.02
N VAL A 17 -1.41 -4.05 4.16
CA VAL A 17 -2.44 -5.08 3.91
C VAL A 17 -3.58 -4.99 4.93
N GLY A 18 -3.27 -4.71 6.19
CA GLY A 18 -4.28 -4.50 7.24
C GLY A 18 -5.20 -3.33 6.92
N ILE A 19 -4.64 -2.17 6.57
CA ILE A 19 -5.43 -0.99 6.20
C ILE A 19 -6.27 -1.26 4.94
N TYR A 20 -5.72 -1.94 3.94
CA TYR A 20 -6.49 -2.42 2.78
C TYR A 20 -7.70 -3.25 3.23
N THR A 21 -7.48 -4.24 4.08
CA THR A 21 -8.53 -5.13 4.60
C THR A 21 -9.58 -4.35 5.40
N PHE A 22 -9.14 -3.45 6.28
CA PHE A 22 -10.01 -2.61 7.09
C PHE A 22 -10.94 -1.74 6.24
N ASN A 23 -10.39 -1.07 5.23
CA ASN A 23 -11.20 -0.23 4.34
C ASN A 23 -12.28 -1.03 3.62
N TYR A 24 -11.96 -2.24 3.16
CA TYR A 24 -12.97 -3.13 2.56
C TYR A 24 -14.00 -3.60 3.58
N ILE A 25 -13.60 -3.98 4.80
CA ILE A 25 -14.54 -4.38 5.84
C ILE A 25 -15.51 -3.23 6.16
N LYS A 26 -15.02 -1.97 6.26
CA LYS A 26 -15.86 -0.78 6.48
C LYS A 26 -16.97 -0.63 5.43
N GLU A 27 -16.71 -0.99 4.20
CA GLU A 27 -17.74 -0.95 3.15
C GLU A 27 -18.65 -2.19 3.20
N LEU A 28 -18.10 -3.37 3.46
CA LEU A 28 -18.88 -4.60 3.54
C LEU A 28 -19.86 -4.63 4.71
N ILE A 29 -19.58 -3.97 5.84
CA ILE A 29 -20.53 -3.87 6.97
C ILE A 29 -21.79 -3.07 6.63
N LYS A 30 -21.76 -2.28 5.57
CA LYS A 30 -22.94 -1.55 5.06
C LYS A 30 -23.88 -2.45 4.23
N THR A 31 -23.49 -3.69 3.97
CA THR A 31 -24.24 -4.68 3.19
C THR A 31 -24.99 -5.68 4.08
N SER A 32 -25.71 -6.63 3.48
CA SER A 32 -26.41 -7.72 4.19
C SER A 32 -25.48 -8.89 4.58
N LEU A 33 -24.18 -8.79 4.37
CA LEU A 33 -23.22 -9.83 4.66
C LEU A 33 -23.04 -10.03 6.17
N HIS A 34 -23.09 -11.27 6.61
CA HIS A 34 -22.72 -11.64 7.98
C HIS A 34 -21.19 -11.86 8.04
N ILE A 35 -20.47 -10.90 8.60
CA ILE A 35 -19.02 -10.87 8.64
C ILE A 35 -18.52 -11.39 9.98
N ILE A 36 -17.56 -12.32 9.96
CA ILE A 36 -16.84 -12.82 11.12
C ILE A 36 -15.35 -12.60 10.88
N LEU A 37 -14.66 -11.99 11.83
CA LEU A 37 -13.22 -11.74 11.75
C LEU A 37 -12.44 -12.75 12.58
N LEU A 38 -11.39 -13.31 12.01
CA LEU A 38 -10.40 -14.09 12.72
C LEU A 38 -9.11 -13.28 12.86
N THR A 39 -8.61 -13.15 14.08
CA THR A 39 -7.34 -12.44 14.34
C THR A 39 -6.47 -13.18 15.33
N ASP A 40 -5.19 -12.85 15.38
CA ASP A 40 -4.29 -13.34 16.41
C ASP A 40 -4.49 -12.59 17.74
N ILE A 41 -4.49 -11.25 17.70
CA ILE A 41 -4.76 -10.36 18.82
C ILE A 41 -5.57 -9.16 18.29
N ALA A 42 -6.57 -8.71 19.03
CA ALA A 42 -7.29 -7.46 18.76
C ALA A 42 -6.78 -6.36 19.69
N GLY A 43 -5.95 -5.46 19.18
CA GLY A 43 -5.34 -4.40 19.99
C GLY A 43 -5.07 -3.11 19.21
N SER A 44 -5.54 -2.99 17.97
CA SER A 44 -5.46 -1.77 17.18
C SER A 44 -6.74 -0.94 17.29
N GLU A 45 -6.66 0.34 16.95
CA GLU A 45 -7.81 1.24 16.87
C GLU A 45 -8.83 0.77 15.84
N GLU A 46 -8.35 0.22 14.71
CA GLU A 46 -9.18 -0.35 13.66
C GLU A 46 -10.00 -1.56 14.17
N MET A 47 -9.37 -2.42 14.99
CA MET A 47 -10.08 -3.53 15.62
C MET A 47 -11.11 -3.06 16.64
N ALA A 48 -10.78 -2.04 17.44
CA ALA A 48 -11.72 -1.43 18.38
C ALA A 48 -12.93 -0.79 17.65
N PHE A 49 -12.70 -0.15 16.50
CA PHE A 49 -13.78 0.37 15.64
C PHE A 49 -14.72 -0.76 15.17
N LEU A 50 -14.16 -1.89 14.73
CA LEU A 50 -14.95 -3.03 14.24
C LEU A 50 -15.72 -3.73 15.37
N GLU A 51 -15.15 -3.79 16.58
CA GLU A 51 -15.85 -4.24 17.79
C GLU A 51 -17.05 -3.34 18.13
N ALA A 52 -16.85 -2.02 18.10
CA ALA A 52 -17.91 -1.04 18.32
C ALA A 52 -19.02 -1.11 17.25
N ALA A 53 -18.70 -1.55 16.04
CA ALA A 53 -19.65 -1.85 14.97
C ALA A 53 -20.35 -3.21 15.12
N HIS A 54 -20.20 -3.89 16.27
CA HIS A 54 -20.80 -5.18 16.61
C HIS A 54 -20.42 -6.33 15.65
N ILE A 55 -19.25 -6.28 15.04
CA ILE A 55 -18.71 -7.39 14.23
C ILE A 55 -18.22 -8.51 15.14
N GLU A 56 -18.59 -9.75 14.82
CA GLU A 56 -18.08 -10.92 15.54
C GLU A 56 -16.59 -11.11 15.32
N ILE A 57 -15.77 -11.00 16.37
CA ILE A 57 -14.31 -11.14 16.34
C ILE A 57 -13.91 -12.37 17.17
N ARG A 58 -13.19 -13.31 16.54
CA ARG A 58 -12.63 -14.49 17.21
C ARG A 58 -11.12 -14.39 17.23
N GLN A 59 -10.54 -14.49 18.42
CA GLN A 59 -9.12 -14.31 18.66
C GLN A 59 -8.41 -15.63 18.94
N PHE A 60 -7.19 -15.77 18.41
CA PHE A 60 -6.29 -16.86 18.75
C PHE A 60 -5.62 -16.64 20.11
N GLY A 61 -5.46 -15.38 20.53
CA GLY A 61 -4.94 -14.95 21.82
C GLY A 61 -3.41 -14.89 21.93
N VAL A 62 -2.68 -15.17 20.84
CA VAL A 62 -1.20 -15.10 20.82
C VAL A 62 -0.74 -14.43 19.54
N SER A 63 0.09 -13.37 19.65
CA SER A 63 0.61 -12.66 18.49
C SER A 63 1.43 -13.56 17.57
N THR A 64 1.12 -13.48 16.28
CA THR A 64 1.86 -14.17 15.21
C THR A 64 3.02 -13.33 14.66
N TYR A 65 3.16 -12.09 15.12
CA TYR A 65 4.20 -11.19 14.63
C TYR A 65 5.60 -11.71 14.93
N ARG A 66 6.37 -12.03 13.87
CA ARG A 66 7.73 -12.59 13.94
C ARG A 66 7.86 -13.92 14.73
N SER A 67 6.81 -14.71 14.82
CA SER A 67 6.81 -15.93 15.61
C SER A 67 6.52 -17.19 14.77
N VAL A 68 6.90 -18.36 15.29
CA VAL A 68 6.54 -19.67 14.76
C VAL A 68 5.03 -19.98 14.96
N GLN A 69 4.33 -19.14 15.70
CA GLN A 69 2.91 -19.25 16.02
C GLN A 69 1.98 -19.16 14.81
N VAL A 70 2.49 -18.68 13.67
CA VAL A 70 1.71 -18.63 12.41
C VAL A 70 1.10 -19.98 12.05
N LEU A 71 1.81 -21.09 12.24
CA LEU A 71 1.26 -22.42 11.97
C LEU A 71 0.13 -22.80 12.96
N GLY A 72 0.28 -22.41 14.24
CA GLY A 72 -0.75 -22.57 15.26
C GLY A 72 -2.00 -21.76 14.92
N TYR A 73 -1.80 -20.50 14.53
CA TYR A 73 -2.87 -19.61 14.09
C TYR A 73 -3.68 -20.21 12.92
N PHE A 74 -3.02 -20.71 11.88
CA PHE A 74 -3.75 -21.38 10.79
C PHE A 74 -4.37 -22.74 11.19
N GLY A 75 -3.93 -23.33 12.31
CA GLY A 75 -4.64 -24.42 12.97
C GLY A 75 -5.97 -23.96 13.57
N PHE A 76 -5.96 -22.80 14.25
CA PHE A 76 -7.14 -22.12 14.76
C PHE A 76 -8.09 -21.72 13.62
N VAL A 77 -7.60 -21.02 12.57
CA VAL A 77 -8.39 -20.67 11.38
C VAL A 77 -9.10 -21.90 10.81
N LYS A 78 -8.35 -22.98 10.59
CA LYS A 78 -8.95 -24.25 10.10
C LYS A 78 -10.05 -24.77 11.00
N LYS A 79 -9.88 -24.74 12.34
CA LYS A 79 -10.88 -25.16 13.31
C LYS A 79 -12.13 -24.29 13.18
N GLN A 80 -11.97 -22.96 13.18
CA GLN A 80 -13.08 -22.01 13.06
C GLN A 80 -13.86 -22.19 11.76
N LEU A 81 -13.20 -22.35 10.63
CA LEU A 81 -13.86 -22.58 9.34
C LEU A 81 -14.66 -23.88 9.30
N ARG A 82 -14.20 -24.94 10.00
CA ARG A 82 -14.93 -26.19 10.11
C ARG A 82 -16.19 -26.12 11.00
N GLU A 83 -16.12 -25.27 12.04
CA GLU A 83 -17.23 -25.05 12.97
C GLU A 83 -18.30 -24.13 12.36
N ILE A 84 -17.86 -23.04 11.72
CA ILE A 84 -18.73 -22.00 11.16
C ILE A 84 -19.32 -22.41 9.82
N GLN A 85 -18.56 -23.14 8.99
CA GLN A 85 -18.90 -23.47 7.59
C GLN A 85 -19.44 -22.25 6.81
N PRO A 86 -18.67 -21.12 6.74
CA PRO A 86 -19.12 -19.96 5.97
C PRO A 86 -19.13 -20.28 4.48
N GLU A 87 -19.87 -19.50 3.69
CA GLU A 87 -19.84 -19.60 2.23
C GLU A 87 -18.48 -19.16 1.69
N TYR A 88 -17.86 -18.14 2.33
CA TYR A 88 -16.57 -17.60 1.92
C TYR A 88 -15.58 -17.49 3.07
N PHE A 89 -14.32 -17.81 2.79
CA PHE A 89 -13.16 -17.44 3.60
C PHE A 89 -12.24 -16.54 2.80
N TRP A 90 -12.04 -15.29 3.24
CA TRP A 90 -11.13 -14.35 2.63
C TRP A 90 -9.83 -14.23 3.44
N GLU A 91 -8.70 -14.57 2.79
CA GLU A 91 -7.34 -14.34 3.26
C GLU A 91 -6.72 -13.17 2.49
N PRO A 92 -6.72 -11.95 3.06
CA PRO A 92 -6.18 -10.77 2.40
C PRO A 92 -4.66 -10.81 2.18
N ASN A 93 -3.94 -11.68 2.89
CA ASN A 93 -2.48 -11.83 2.77
C ASN A 93 -2.11 -13.17 2.12
N PHE A 94 -2.63 -13.46 1.01
CA PHE A 94 -2.51 -14.55 0.03
C PHE A 94 -1.68 -15.82 0.38
N LEU A 95 -0.96 -15.91 1.50
CA LEU A 95 -0.16 -17.08 1.86
C LEU A 95 -0.84 -17.89 2.97
N ILE A 96 -1.51 -18.98 2.58
CA ILE A 96 -2.13 -19.92 3.51
C ILE A 96 -1.17 -21.12 3.67
N PRO A 97 -0.43 -21.22 4.80
CA PRO A 97 0.59 -22.25 4.98
C PRO A 97 0.00 -23.65 5.23
N ARG A 98 -1.29 -23.76 5.52
CA ARG A 98 -1.95 -25.00 5.92
C ARG A 98 -3.21 -25.25 5.10
N ARG A 99 -3.36 -26.48 4.57
CA ARG A 99 -4.58 -26.88 3.86
C ARG A 99 -5.80 -26.80 4.81
N LEU A 100 -6.88 -26.17 4.34
CA LEU A 100 -8.13 -25.96 5.06
C LEU A 100 -9.09 -27.17 4.91
N SER A 101 -8.58 -28.39 5.10
CA SER A 101 -9.38 -29.61 4.93
C SER A 101 -10.56 -29.65 5.90
N GLY A 102 -11.75 -30.03 5.41
CA GLY A 102 -13.00 -30.06 6.16
C GLY A 102 -13.82 -28.78 6.10
N TYR A 103 -13.31 -27.72 5.47
CA TYR A 103 -14.06 -26.55 5.02
C TYR A 103 -14.56 -26.78 3.59
N LYS A 104 -15.80 -26.40 3.30
CA LYS A 104 -16.47 -26.67 2.02
C LYS A 104 -16.79 -25.43 1.20
N GLY A 105 -16.72 -24.23 1.82
CA GLY A 105 -16.94 -22.96 1.14
C GLY A 105 -15.74 -22.53 0.28
N ASP A 106 -15.90 -21.44 -0.42
CA ASP A 106 -14.90 -20.89 -1.31
C ASP A 106 -13.78 -20.16 -0.56
N VAL A 107 -12.55 -20.39 -1.01
CA VAL A 107 -11.36 -19.72 -0.50
C VAL A 107 -10.99 -18.56 -1.43
N MET A 108 -11.06 -17.34 -0.91
CA MET A 108 -10.68 -16.12 -1.58
C MET A 108 -9.35 -15.59 -1.02
N ILE A 109 -8.44 -15.17 -1.88
CA ILE A 109 -7.17 -14.55 -1.48
C ILE A 109 -6.98 -13.22 -2.21
N THR A 110 -6.18 -12.29 -1.61
CA THR A 110 -5.72 -11.07 -2.31
C THR A 110 -4.22 -11.14 -2.54
N ILE A 111 -3.78 -10.99 -3.79
CA ILE A 111 -2.35 -10.89 -4.15
C ILE A 111 -2.01 -9.42 -4.41
N HIS A 112 -1.25 -8.81 -3.49
CA HIS A 112 -0.87 -7.40 -3.54
C HIS A 112 0.32 -7.13 -4.46
N ASP A 113 1.28 -8.04 -4.52
CA ASP A 113 2.44 -7.94 -5.39
C ASP A 113 3.05 -9.30 -5.74
N MET A 114 3.92 -9.28 -6.74
CA MET A 114 4.70 -10.44 -7.18
C MET A 114 6.22 -10.19 -7.08
N PHE A 115 6.64 -9.22 -6.25
CA PHE A 115 8.03 -8.78 -6.18
C PHE A 115 9.06 -9.86 -5.89
N PRO A 116 8.81 -10.84 -5.01
CA PRO A 116 9.79 -11.90 -4.78
C PRO A 116 10.15 -12.71 -6.02
N VAL A 117 9.33 -12.64 -7.07
CA VAL A 117 9.60 -13.31 -8.37
C VAL A 117 9.91 -12.34 -9.51
N THR A 118 9.36 -11.11 -9.50
CA THR A 118 9.55 -10.10 -10.55
C THR A 118 10.77 -9.21 -10.29
N HIS A 119 11.03 -8.82 -9.04
CA HIS A 119 12.08 -7.89 -8.62
C HIS A 119 13.04 -8.55 -7.63
N ARG A 120 13.68 -9.64 -8.12
CA ARG A 120 14.48 -10.56 -7.32
C ARG A 120 15.64 -9.90 -6.57
N GLN A 121 16.18 -8.81 -7.08
CA GLN A 121 17.31 -8.07 -6.50
C GLN A 121 17.00 -7.47 -5.13
N PHE A 122 15.74 -7.21 -4.81
CA PHE A 122 15.32 -6.65 -3.52
C PHE A 122 15.04 -7.71 -2.44
N PHE A 123 15.06 -8.99 -2.77
CA PHE A 123 14.65 -10.07 -1.86
C PHE A 123 15.70 -11.17 -1.71
N ARG A 124 15.91 -11.61 -0.47
CA ARG A 124 16.79 -12.74 -0.16
C ARG A 124 16.31 -14.02 -0.83
N TRP A 125 17.21 -14.87 -1.32
CA TRP A 125 16.88 -16.08 -2.06
C TRP A 125 15.98 -17.04 -1.28
N LYS A 126 16.19 -17.20 0.08
CA LYS A 126 15.36 -18.04 0.96
C LYS A 126 13.90 -17.59 0.97
N TYR A 127 13.65 -16.25 1.08
CA TYR A 127 12.31 -15.70 1.05
C TYR A 127 11.67 -15.89 -0.33
N ARG A 128 12.41 -15.70 -1.41
CA ARG A 128 11.94 -15.91 -2.79
C ARG A 128 11.52 -17.37 -3.03
N TRP A 129 12.30 -18.33 -2.52
CA TRP A 129 11.96 -19.74 -2.59
C TRP A 129 10.70 -20.06 -1.78
N TYR A 130 10.65 -19.61 -0.51
CA TYR A 130 9.47 -19.74 0.35
C TYR A 130 8.21 -19.19 -0.32
N PHE A 131 8.27 -17.97 -0.84
CA PHE A 131 7.17 -17.32 -1.56
C PHE A 131 6.68 -18.19 -2.72
N LYS A 132 7.61 -18.65 -3.59
CA LYS A 132 7.26 -19.50 -4.73
C LYS A 132 6.53 -20.76 -4.35
N VAL A 133 7.05 -21.49 -3.36
CA VAL A 133 6.48 -22.77 -2.92
C VAL A 133 5.12 -22.53 -2.25
N MET A 134 5.05 -21.53 -1.38
CA MET A 134 3.83 -21.25 -0.62
C MET A 134 2.71 -20.73 -1.50
N LEU A 135 2.99 -19.81 -2.42
CA LEU A 135 1.97 -19.30 -3.33
C LEU A 135 1.43 -20.42 -4.23
N LYS A 136 2.31 -21.23 -4.83
CA LYS A 136 1.87 -22.38 -5.64
C LYS A 136 0.96 -23.32 -4.85
N LYS A 137 1.33 -23.59 -3.59
CA LYS A 137 0.53 -24.44 -2.70
C LYS A 137 -0.82 -23.80 -2.39
N THR A 138 -0.86 -22.53 -2.07
CA THR A 138 -2.09 -21.77 -1.78
C THR A 138 -3.02 -21.77 -2.99
N LEU A 139 -2.52 -21.50 -4.18
CA LEU A 139 -3.31 -21.52 -5.42
C LEU A 139 -3.98 -22.88 -5.68
N GLY A 140 -3.40 -23.97 -5.17
CA GLY A 140 -3.99 -25.32 -5.30
C GLY A 140 -5.33 -25.51 -4.58
N TYR A 141 -5.68 -24.64 -3.62
CA TYR A 141 -6.95 -24.70 -2.88
C TYR A 141 -7.66 -23.35 -2.78
N THR A 142 -7.28 -22.41 -3.63
CA THR A 142 -7.96 -21.13 -3.82
C THR A 142 -9.00 -21.24 -4.92
N ASP A 143 -10.15 -20.61 -4.74
CA ASP A 143 -11.24 -20.54 -5.69
C ASP A 143 -11.34 -19.18 -6.36
N ILE A 144 -11.10 -18.09 -5.59
CA ILE A 144 -11.18 -16.70 -6.04
C ILE A 144 -9.87 -15.98 -5.74
N ILE A 145 -9.38 -15.21 -6.71
CA ILE A 145 -8.19 -14.37 -6.53
C ILE A 145 -8.56 -12.91 -6.79
N LEU A 146 -8.29 -12.06 -5.80
CA LEU A 146 -8.33 -10.61 -5.95
C LEU A 146 -6.90 -10.11 -6.19
N TYR A 147 -6.77 -9.11 -7.06
CA TYR A 147 -5.51 -8.43 -7.33
C TYR A 147 -5.72 -6.93 -7.14
N ASP A 148 -4.80 -6.25 -6.51
CA ASP A 148 -4.88 -4.80 -6.33
C ASP A 148 -4.50 -3.99 -7.59
N SER A 149 -4.01 -4.66 -8.65
CA SER A 149 -3.75 -4.05 -9.94
C SER A 149 -3.78 -5.06 -11.10
N ARG A 150 -4.00 -4.57 -12.32
CA ARG A 150 -3.88 -5.37 -13.54
C ARG A 150 -2.44 -5.84 -13.77
N GLU A 151 -1.47 -5.05 -13.32
CA GLU A 151 -0.06 -5.42 -13.42
C GLU A 151 0.26 -6.59 -12.50
N THR A 152 -0.20 -6.57 -11.25
CA THR A 152 -0.07 -7.71 -10.33
C THR A 152 -0.74 -8.96 -10.88
N LYS A 153 -1.96 -8.82 -11.47
CA LYS A 153 -2.64 -9.92 -12.15
C LYS A 153 -1.81 -10.51 -13.28
N LYS A 154 -1.32 -9.68 -14.21
CA LYS A 154 -0.48 -10.12 -15.34
C LYS A 154 0.78 -10.83 -14.85
N ALA A 155 1.43 -10.30 -13.83
CA ALA A 155 2.61 -10.93 -13.23
C ALA A 155 2.27 -12.29 -12.60
N ALA A 156 1.19 -12.38 -11.81
CA ALA A 156 0.76 -13.64 -11.20
C ALA A 156 0.45 -14.70 -12.26
N GLU A 157 -0.35 -14.36 -13.28
CA GLU A 157 -0.71 -15.26 -14.37
C GLU A 157 0.47 -15.70 -15.24
N ARG A 158 1.50 -14.87 -15.35
CA ARG A 158 2.75 -15.20 -16.06
C ARG A 158 3.59 -16.24 -15.32
N PHE A 159 3.72 -16.09 -14.00
CA PHE A 159 4.55 -16.97 -13.18
C PHE A 159 3.81 -18.20 -12.66
N TYR A 160 2.49 -18.13 -12.59
CA TYR A 160 1.57 -19.19 -12.10
C TYR A 160 0.36 -19.30 -13.04
N PRO A 161 0.52 -20.03 -14.17
CA PRO A 161 -0.57 -20.18 -15.17
C PRO A 161 -1.87 -20.76 -14.60
N GLU A 162 -1.77 -21.52 -13.50
CA GLU A 162 -2.92 -22.04 -12.77
C GLU A 162 -3.84 -20.95 -12.20
N ALA A 163 -3.31 -19.75 -11.94
CA ALA A 163 -4.10 -18.61 -11.48
C ALA A 163 -5.16 -18.19 -12.50
N ARG A 164 -4.89 -18.36 -13.81
CA ARG A 164 -5.87 -18.06 -14.90
C ARG A 164 -7.12 -18.91 -14.84
N LYS A 165 -7.02 -20.11 -14.22
CA LYS A 165 -8.14 -21.05 -14.12
C LYS A 165 -9.08 -20.75 -12.97
N LYS A 166 -8.72 -19.80 -12.11
CA LYS A 166 -9.52 -19.39 -10.96
C LYS A 166 -10.45 -18.25 -11.34
N ARG A 167 -11.53 -18.05 -10.61
CA ARG A 167 -12.27 -16.79 -10.64
C ARG A 167 -11.33 -15.69 -10.18
N ASN A 168 -11.10 -14.67 -10.96
CA ASN A 168 -10.11 -13.68 -10.64
C ASN A 168 -10.56 -12.28 -11.05
N TYR A 169 -10.37 -11.32 -10.13
CA TYR A 169 -10.84 -9.95 -10.26
C TYR A 169 -9.71 -8.98 -9.92
N VAL A 170 -9.75 -7.79 -10.52
CA VAL A 170 -8.92 -6.67 -10.10
C VAL A 170 -9.75 -5.85 -9.13
N GLN A 171 -9.31 -5.84 -7.87
CA GLN A 171 -9.94 -5.13 -6.78
C GLN A 171 -8.95 -4.10 -6.25
N TYR A 172 -9.01 -2.89 -6.76
CA TYR A 172 -8.06 -1.82 -6.48
C TYR A 172 -8.00 -1.46 -4.99
N VAL A 173 -6.90 -0.84 -4.58
CA VAL A 173 -6.80 -0.25 -3.24
C VAL A 173 -7.71 0.97 -3.17
N MET A 174 -8.53 1.05 -2.13
CA MET A 174 -9.41 2.19 -1.89
C MET A 174 -8.61 3.44 -1.56
N LEU A 175 -9.08 4.56 -2.04
CA LEU A 175 -8.56 5.87 -1.63
C LEU A 175 -8.79 6.04 -0.13
N PRO A 176 -7.77 6.42 0.65
CA PRO A 176 -8.01 6.76 2.04
C PRO A 176 -8.94 7.98 2.08
N TRP A 177 -9.98 7.89 2.94
CA TRP A 177 -10.96 8.96 3.09
C TRP A 177 -10.27 10.29 3.34
N ARG A 178 -10.70 11.32 2.61
CA ARG A 178 -10.62 12.68 3.13
C ARG A 178 -11.64 12.72 4.27
N ASP A 179 -11.21 12.78 5.51
CA ASP A 179 -12.08 13.24 6.58
C ASP A 179 -12.48 14.67 6.20
N GLN A 180 -13.67 14.81 5.59
CA GLN A 180 -14.27 16.11 5.26
C GLN A 180 -14.73 16.85 6.53
N GLU A 181 -14.74 16.15 7.64
CA GLU A 181 -15.00 16.75 8.93
C GLU A 181 -13.69 17.31 9.45
N GLY A 182 -13.49 18.60 9.15
CA GLY A 182 -12.47 19.42 9.76
C GLY A 182 -12.61 19.43 11.29
N GLY A 183 -12.09 18.39 11.92
CA GLY A 183 -11.77 18.49 13.33
C GLY A 183 -10.72 19.60 13.48
N GLU A 184 -10.96 20.54 14.39
CA GLU A 184 -10.08 21.67 14.69
C GLU A 184 -8.69 21.29 15.21
N ASP A 185 -8.42 20.00 15.32
CA ASP A 185 -7.13 19.45 15.72
C ASP A 185 -6.20 19.29 14.51
N ARG A 186 -5.68 20.41 14.02
CA ARG A 186 -4.58 20.48 13.04
C ARG A 186 -3.38 19.77 13.64
N GLY A 187 -2.78 18.80 12.91
CA GLY A 187 -1.65 17.98 13.34
C GLY A 187 -0.51 18.72 14.07
N ASP A 188 0.52 18.03 14.51
CA ASP A 188 1.55 18.64 15.34
C ASP A 188 1.96 19.99 14.74
N ASP A 189 1.72 21.07 15.47
CA ASP A 189 2.09 22.45 15.13
C ASP A 189 3.53 22.58 14.60
N ARG A 190 4.36 21.58 14.85
CA ARG A 190 5.74 21.53 14.39
C ARG A 190 5.85 21.46 12.87
N VAL A 191 5.12 20.52 12.20
CA VAL A 191 5.17 20.38 10.74
C VAL A 191 4.66 21.67 10.08
N LEU A 192 3.53 22.20 10.56
CA LEU A 192 2.97 23.45 10.06
C LEU A 192 3.87 24.66 10.31
N LYS A 193 4.52 24.75 11.48
CA LYS A 193 5.45 25.86 11.80
C LYS A 193 6.74 25.79 10.97
N GLU A 194 7.27 24.59 10.75
CA GLU A 194 8.52 24.42 10.01
C GLU A 194 8.33 24.56 8.48
N THR A 195 7.18 24.14 7.95
CA THR A 195 6.86 24.18 6.51
C THR A 195 5.92 25.29 6.11
N GLY A 196 5.26 25.96 7.06
CA GLY A 196 4.17 26.90 6.84
C GLY A 196 4.51 28.01 5.82
N GLY A 197 3.79 28.03 4.71
CA GLY A 197 3.94 29.01 3.65
C GLY A 197 5.20 28.88 2.77
N LYS A 198 6.05 27.87 3.00
CA LYS A 198 7.26 27.63 2.21
C LYS A 198 6.99 26.62 1.11
N GLU A 199 7.58 26.82 -0.06
CA GLU A 199 7.62 25.81 -1.10
C GLU A 199 8.53 24.65 -0.71
N TYR A 200 8.14 23.39 -0.98
CA TYR A 200 9.02 22.24 -0.82
C TYR A 200 8.59 21.07 -1.71
N PHE A 201 9.57 20.27 -2.11
CA PHE A 201 9.36 18.93 -2.62
C PHE A 201 9.09 17.97 -1.47
N LEU A 202 8.13 17.08 -1.63
CA LEU A 202 7.77 16.09 -0.62
C LEU A 202 8.04 14.67 -1.11
N TYR A 203 8.61 13.85 -0.25
CA TYR A 203 8.62 12.39 -0.37
C TYR A 203 8.00 11.77 0.88
N VAL A 204 7.05 10.85 0.69
CA VAL A 204 6.44 10.06 1.78
C VAL A 204 6.61 8.58 1.45
N GLY A 205 7.21 7.82 2.37
CA GLY A 205 7.38 6.38 2.22
C GLY A 205 8.54 5.80 3.02
N ASN A 206 8.67 4.47 3.03
CA ASN A 206 9.84 3.84 3.65
C ASN A 206 11.13 4.27 2.95
N MET A 207 12.17 4.54 3.75
CA MET A 207 13.49 4.92 3.26
C MET A 207 14.27 3.66 2.83
N GLU A 208 14.03 3.20 1.59
CA GLU A 208 14.62 1.98 1.02
C GLU A 208 14.90 2.12 -0.48
N LYS A 209 15.86 1.35 -1.01
CA LYS A 209 16.26 1.40 -2.43
C LYS A 209 15.14 1.05 -3.39
N ARG A 210 14.29 0.10 -3.02
CA ARG A 210 13.13 -0.28 -3.84
C ARG A 210 12.20 0.91 -4.09
N LYS A 211 12.12 1.84 -3.15
CA LYS A 211 11.36 3.09 -3.27
C LYS A 211 12.14 4.21 -3.99
N GLY A 212 13.33 3.92 -4.50
CA GLY A 212 14.16 4.86 -5.26
C GLY A 212 14.70 6.03 -4.44
N VAL A 213 14.72 5.90 -3.10
CA VAL A 213 15.20 7.00 -2.23
C VAL A 213 16.64 7.36 -2.51
N ASP A 214 17.48 6.39 -2.84
CA ASP A 214 18.87 6.62 -3.22
C ASP A 214 19.02 7.44 -4.53
N ILE A 215 18.09 7.26 -5.48
CA ILE A 215 18.03 8.08 -6.70
C ILE A 215 17.54 9.49 -6.36
N LEU A 216 16.52 9.61 -5.51
CA LEU A 216 15.98 10.89 -5.06
C LEU A 216 17.06 11.77 -4.42
N LEU A 217 17.81 11.19 -3.46
CA LEU A 217 18.86 11.94 -2.74
C LEU A 217 19.94 12.46 -3.68
N GLU A 218 20.41 11.64 -4.64
CA GLU A 218 21.42 12.04 -5.61
C GLU A 218 20.86 13.03 -6.66
N ALA A 219 19.61 12.85 -7.09
CA ALA A 219 18.95 13.79 -8.00
C ALA A 219 18.72 15.15 -7.33
N TYR A 220 18.36 15.18 -6.06
CA TYR A 220 18.21 16.40 -5.30
C TYR A 220 19.58 17.10 -5.08
N GLU A 221 20.63 16.34 -4.75
CA GLU A 221 21.97 16.91 -4.64
C GLU A 221 22.43 17.53 -5.95
N LYS A 222 22.15 16.88 -7.08
CA LYS A 222 22.42 17.44 -8.42
C LYS A 222 21.59 18.70 -8.67
N TYR A 223 20.30 18.68 -8.38
CA TYR A 223 19.40 19.84 -8.46
C TYR A 223 19.96 21.03 -7.67
N ARG A 224 20.43 20.82 -6.44
CA ARG A 224 21.02 21.88 -5.61
C ARG A 224 22.32 22.44 -6.19
N LYS A 225 23.20 21.57 -6.68
CA LYS A 225 24.49 21.99 -7.33
C LYS A 225 24.26 22.81 -8.60
N GLU A 226 23.17 22.59 -9.30
CA GLU A 226 22.79 23.30 -10.53
C GLU A 226 21.93 24.54 -10.28
N GLY A 227 21.77 24.98 -9.02
CA GLY A 227 21.11 26.24 -8.65
C GLY A 227 19.63 26.09 -8.25
N GLY A 228 19.12 24.87 -8.10
CA GLY A 228 17.77 24.65 -7.60
C GLY A 228 17.61 25.13 -6.15
N THR A 229 16.46 25.73 -5.83
CA THR A 229 16.21 26.41 -4.54
C THR A 229 15.13 25.79 -3.67
N ILE A 230 14.23 24.98 -4.25
CA ILE A 230 13.10 24.40 -3.51
C ILE A 230 13.62 23.37 -2.48
N PRO A 231 13.26 23.51 -1.20
CA PRO A 231 13.60 22.56 -0.14
C PRO A 231 13.09 21.14 -0.38
N LEU A 232 13.68 20.16 0.30
CA LEU A 232 13.22 18.76 0.27
C LEU A 232 12.77 18.33 1.66
N VAL A 233 11.56 17.80 1.74
CA VAL A 233 11.00 17.19 2.93
C VAL A 233 10.84 15.69 2.71
N LEU A 234 11.36 14.91 3.65
CA LEU A 234 11.32 13.46 3.66
C LEU A 234 10.53 12.97 4.89
N ALA A 235 9.51 12.13 4.68
CA ALA A 235 8.75 11.51 5.76
C ALA A 235 8.64 10.00 5.57
N GLY A 236 8.87 9.24 6.64
CA GLY A 236 8.74 7.78 6.63
C GLY A 236 9.81 7.04 7.43
N LYS A 237 9.64 5.73 7.58
CA LYS A 237 10.53 4.91 8.41
C LYS A 237 11.84 4.60 7.71
N ARG A 238 12.95 4.73 8.43
CA ARG A 238 14.26 4.22 8.00
C ARG A 238 14.24 2.69 7.94
N ARG A 239 14.75 2.13 6.85
CA ARG A 239 14.75 0.69 6.61
C ARG A 239 16.11 0.11 6.23
N GLU A 240 16.99 0.92 5.67
CA GLU A 240 18.31 0.51 5.16
C GLU A 240 19.39 1.48 5.67
N ALA A 241 20.42 0.93 6.32
CA ALA A 241 21.45 1.70 6.99
C ALA A 241 22.31 2.57 6.04
N ASP A 242 22.49 2.17 4.78
CA ASP A 242 23.20 2.97 3.78
C ASP A 242 22.36 4.17 3.30
N ILE A 243 21.05 3.98 3.15
CA ILE A 243 20.12 5.09 2.87
C ILE A 243 20.10 6.08 4.05
N ASP A 244 20.05 5.57 5.28
CA ASP A 244 20.08 6.41 6.48
C ASP A 244 21.31 7.33 6.53
N LYS A 245 22.48 6.76 6.25
CA LYS A 245 23.73 7.54 6.18
C LYS A 245 23.70 8.61 5.09
N ARG A 246 23.07 8.32 3.96
CA ARG A 246 22.95 9.28 2.85
C ARG A 246 21.97 10.41 3.21
N ILE A 247 20.83 10.10 3.83
CA ILE A 247 19.87 11.09 4.33
C ILE A 247 20.59 12.02 5.31
N GLN A 248 21.32 11.46 6.29
CA GLN A 248 22.02 12.27 7.29
C GLN A 248 23.05 13.22 6.63
N ARG A 249 23.87 12.73 5.70
CA ARG A 249 24.83 13.56 4.97
C ARG A 249 24.15 14.69 4.21
N LEU A 250 22.98 14.43 3.62
CA LEU A 250 22.25 15.44 2.86
C LEU A 250 21.66 16.51 3.78
N VAL A 251 21.09 16.08 4.93
CA VAL A 251 20.59 17.00 5.99
C VAL A 251 21.72 17.86 6.56
N ASP A 252 22.89 17.26 6.86
CA ASP A 252 24.04 17.98 7.39
C ASP A 252 24.61 18.99 6.38
N ARG A 253 24.51 18.69 5.09
CA ARG A 253 25.04 19.54 4.01
C ARG A 253 24.12 20.65 3.59
N TYR A 254 22.81 20.41 3.56
CA TYR A 254 21.79 21.33 3.06
C TYR A 254 20.75 21.59 4.14
N ARG A 255 20.72 22.81 4.69
CA ARG A 255 19.74 23.23 5.72
C ARG A 255 18.29 23.15 5.25
N GLU A 256 18.09 23.13 3.93
CA GLU A 256 16.79 23.06 3.27
C GLU A 256 16.28 21.61 3.14
N VAL A 257 17.00 20.62 3.65
CA VAL A 257 16.55 19.22 3.70
C VAL A 257 16.07 18.89 5.09
N THR A 258 14.80 18.51 5.21
CA THR A 258 14.20 18.09 6.49
C THR A 258 13.79 16.63 6.42
N TYR A 259 14.11 15.86 7.47
CA TYR A 259 13.67 14.49 7.63
C TYR A 259 12.88 14.33 8.93
N TYR A 260 11.57 14.10 8.82
CA TYR A 260 10.66 13.98 9.97
C TYR A 260 10.60 12.58 10.58
N GLY A 261 11.12 11.55 9.90
CA GLY A 261 10.91 10.17 10.34
C GLY A 261 9.47 9.70 10.06
N TYR A 262 8.98 8.80 10.90
CA TYR A 262 7.57 8.39 10.84
C TYR A 262 6.68 9.54 11.35
N VAL A 263 5.70 9.88 10.56
CA VAL A 263 4.72 10.94 10.86
C VAL A 263 3.33 10.34 11.08
N SER A 264 2.51 11.02 11.86
CA SER A 264 1.09 10.68 12.04
C SER A 264 0.33 10.89 10.74
N ASP A 265 -0.89 10.36 10.63
CA ASP A 265 -1.73 10.59 9.45
C ASP A 265 -2.11 12.07 9.31
N LYS A 266 -2.32 12.79 10.41
CA LYS A 266 -2.56 14.24 10.43
C LYS A 266 -1.35 15.03 9.91
N ASP A 267 -0.14 14.70 10.38
CA ASP A 267 1.08 15.35 9.88
C ASP A 267 1.32 15.02 8.41
N LYS A 268 1.04 13.78 8.00
CA LYS A 268 1.11 13.36 6.60
C LYS A 268 0.16 14.16 5.73
N GLN A 269 -1.07 14.40 6.19
CA GLN A 269 -2.04 15.27 5.55
C GLN A 269 -1.49 16.68 5.38
N ALA A 270 -1.00 17.30 6.46
CA ALA A 270 -0.44 18.64 6.43
C ALA A 270 0.77 18.74 5.46
N LEU A 271 1.61 17.70 5.40
CA LEU A 271 2.72 17.62 4.46
C LEU A 271 2.23 17.57 3.01
N TYR A 272 1.20 16.79 2.70
CA TYR A 272 0.63 16.78 1.35
C TYR A 272 -0.02 18.11 1.01
N GLU A 273 -0.80 18.71 1.92
CA GLU A 273 -1.46 20.00 1.71
C GLU A 273 -0.47 21.14 1.45
N GLY A 274 0.66 21.15 2.15
CA GLY A 274 1.68 22.19 2.05
C GLY A 274 2.66 22.03 0.91
N CYS A 275 2.86 20.82 0.37
CA CYS A 275 3.91 20.59 -0.61
C CYS A 275 3.63 21.28 -1.96
N THR A 276 4.70 21.67 -2.64
CA THR A 276 4.66 22.22 -4.00
C THR A 276 4.59 21.12 -5.05
N CYS A 277 5.30 20.02 -4.82
CA CYS A 277 5.31 18.86 -5.71
C CYS A 277 5.69 17.59 -4.91
N PHE A 278 4.98 16.51 -5.17
CA PHE A 278 5.27 15.20 -4.60
C PHE A 278 6.25 14.43 -5.49
N LEU A 279 7.28 13.83 -4.89
CA LEU A 279 8.31 13.06 -5.59
C LEU A 279 8.19 11.58 -5.26
N PHE A 280 7.99 10.73 -6.26
CA PHE A 280 7.78 9.30 -6.04
C PHE A 280 8.63 8.44 -7.00
N PRO A 281 9.94 8.31 -6.76
CA PRO A 281 10.89 7.66 -7.66
C PRO A 281 10.96 6.14 -7.52
N SER A 282 9.90 5.49 -7.10
CA SER A 282 9.88 4.04 -6.84
C SER A 282 10.37 3.21 -8.02
N MET A 283 11.15 2.17 -7.71
CA MET A 283 11.67 1.19 -8.67
C MET A 283 10.73 -0.01 -8.84
N ALA A 284 9.85 -0.23 -7.88
CA ALA A 284 8.83 -1.29 -7.90
C ALA A 284 7.71 -0.99 -6.90
N GLU A 285 6.45 -1.05 -7.38
CA GLU A 285 5.24 -0.86 -6.59
C GLU A 285 4.17 -1.90 -6.95
N GLY A 286 3.47 -2.41 -5.94
CA GLY A 286 2.28 -3.25 -6.15
C GLY A 286 1.10 -2.40 -6.58
N PHE A 287 0.95 -1.24 -5.95
CA PHE A 287 -0.07 -0.26 -6.28
C PHE A 287 0.48 1.17 -6.27
N GLY A 288 0.94 1.69 -5.14
CA GLY A 288 1.46 3.06 -5.03
C GLY A 288 0.43 4.04 -4.48
N ILE A 289 -0.18 3.69 -3.34
CA ILE A 289 -1.22 4.50 -2.68
C ILE A 289 -0.81 5.96 -2.47
N CYS A 290 0.48 6.24 -2.23
CA CYS A 290 0.99 7.60 -2.05
C CYS A 290 0.78 8.51 -3.28
N VAL A 291 0.66 7.94 -4.49
CA VAL A 291 0.28 8.70 -5.69
C VAL A 291 -1.15 9.21 -5.56
N LEU A 292 -2.07 8.34 -5.15
CA LEU A 292 -3.46 8.74 -4.95
C LEU A 292 -3.62 9.71 -3.76
N GLU A 293 -2.84 9.50 -2.69
CA GLU A 293 -2.79 10.45 -1.57
C GLU A 293 -2.41 11.85 -2.06
N ALA A 294 -1.33 11.98 -2.85
CA ALA A 294 -0.91 13.27 -3.39
C ALA A 294 -1.93 13.87 -4.39
N MET A 295 -2.56 13.04 -5.23
CA MET A 295 -3.63 13.46 -6.15
C MET A 295 -4.83 13.99 -5.40
N ASN A 296 -5.19 13.39 -4.26
CA ASN A 296 -6.30 13.82 -3.41
C ASN A 296 -6.12 15.26 -2.88
N TYR A 297 -4.87 15.72 -2.73
CA TYR A 297 -4.53 17.10 -2.38
C TYR A 297 -4.20 17.97 -3.61
N TYR A 298 -4.51 17.50 -4.81
CA TYR A 298 -4.26 18.21 -6.06
C TYR A 298 -2.81 18.68 -6.21
N LYS A 299 -1.84 17.80 -5.86
CA LYS A 299 -0.43 18.14 -5.98
C LYS A 299 0.17 17.67 -7.29
N PRO A 300 1.01 18.49 -7.94
CA PRO A 300 1.87 18.00 -9.00
C PRO A 300 2.72 16.83 -8.53
N ILE A 301 2.88 15.81 -9.38
CA ILE A 301 3.60 14.59 -9.01
C ILE A 301 4.67 14.31 -10.05
N ILE A 302 5.92 14.14 -9.60
CA ILE A 302 7.02 13.58 -10.40
C ILE A 302 7.21 12.13 -9.97
N ALA A 303 6.98 11.19 -10.87
CA ALA A 303 7.10 9.76 -10.59
C ALA A 303 8.00 9.06 -11.60
N SER A 304 8.53 7.90 -11.24
CA SER A 304 9.14 6.99 -12.21
C SER A 304 8.11 6.47 -13.21
N ASP A 305 8.54 6.08 -14.42
CA ASP A 305 7.67 5.60 -15.50
C ASP A 305 7.23 4.13 -15.35
N LEU A 306 6.95 3.71 -14.11
CA LEU A 306 6.42 2.38 -13.83
C LEU A 306 5.05 2.17 -14.51
N SER A 307 4.83 0.98 -15.06
CA SER A 307 3.56 0.59 -15.67
C SER A 307 2.39 0.68 -14.70
N ILE A 308 2.60 0.40 -13.43
CA ILE A 308 1.57 0.54 -12.39
C ILE A 308 1.14 2.00 -12.21
N PHE A 309 2.05 2.98 -12.27
CA PHE A 309 1.68 4.38 -12.14
C PHE A 309 0.90 4.88 -13.36
N LYS A 310 1.24 4.36 -14.56
CA LYS A 310 0.44 4.60 -15.77
C LYS A 310 -0.94 3.95 -15.70
N GLU A 311 -1.05 2.78 -15.08
CA GLU A 311 -2.35 2.13 -14.82
C GLU A 311 -3.20 2.97 -13.86
N ILE A 312 -2.59 3.47 -12.76
CA ILE A 312 -3.30 4.21 -11.71
C ILE A 312 -3.72 5.59 -12.18
N ALA A 313 -2.80 6.37 -12.70
CA ALA A 313 -2.97 7.81 -12.90
C ALA A 313 -2.83 8.27 -14.37
N GLY A 314 -2.51 7.37 -15.31
CA GLY A 314 -2.37 7.70 -16.72
C GLY A 314 -1.39 8.85 -16.97
N GLU A 315 -1.80 9.84 -17.73
CA GLU A 315 -0.99 11.00 -18.09
C GLU A 315 -1.08 12.16 -17.05
N CYS A 316 -1.75 11.93 -15.93
CA CYS A 316 -1.85 12.94 -14.87
C CYS A 316 -0.51 13.23 -14.18
N LEU A 317 0.45 12.30 -14.25
CA LEU A 317 1.76 12.43 -13.62
C LEU A 317 2.84 12.91 -14.60
N GLN A 318 3.89 13.47 -14.04
CA GLN A 318 5.10 13.85 -14.77
C GLN A 318 6.16 12.77 -14.59
N TYR A 319 6.33 11.94 -15.60
CA TYR A 319 7.21 10.79 -15.53
C TYR A 319 8.66 11.10 -15.85
N PHE A 320 9.59 10.40 -15.18
CA PHE A 320 10.97 10.26 -15.61
C PHE A 320 11.30 8.77 -15.86
N PRO A 321 12.16 8.48 -16.86
CA PRO A 321 12.40 7.10 -17.29
C PRO A 321 13.30 6.35 -16.31
N LEU A 322 12.95 5.09 -16.03
CA LEU A 322 13.79 4.14 -15.28
C LEU A 322 14.84 3.46 -16.17
N GLN A 323 14.66 3.48 -17.49
CA GLN A 323 15.60 2.88 -18.43
C GLN A 323 16.86 3.76 -18.62
N GLY A 324 17.98 3.12 -18.97
CA GLY A 324 19.23 3.81 -19.32
C GLY A 324 20.24 3.97 -18.18
N GLY A 325 20.02 3.25 -17.08
CA GLY A 325 20.97 3.19 -15.96
C GLY A 325 20.82 4.33 -14.96
N ARG A 326 21.54 4.19 -13.84
CA ARG A 326 21.41 5.04 -12.65
C ARG A 326 21.67 6.53 -12.92
N ASP A 327 22.77 6.84 -13.61
CA ASP A 327 23.14 8.24 -13.86
C ASP A 327 22.10 8.97 -14.70
N ARG A 328 21.50 8.27 -15.66
CA ARG A 328 20.40 8.82 -16.47
C ARG A 328 19.16 9.04 -15.64
N GLN A 329 18.80 8.11 -14.76
CA GLN A 329 17.66 8.26 -13.84
C GLN A 329 17.82 9.48 -12.95
N ILE A 330 19.01 9.66 -12.33
CA ILE A 330 19.36 10.80 -11.49
C ILE A 330 19.26 12.11 -12.29
N HIS A 331 19.86 12.14 -13.48
CA HIS A 331 19.81 13.32 -14.34
C HIS A 331 18.39 13.69 -14.74
N GLN A 332 17.61 12.73 -15.21
CA GLN A 332 16.22 12.95 -15.65
C GLN A 332 15.30 13.40 -14.50
N MET A 333 15.46 12.81 -13.32
CA MET A 333 14.72 13.24 -12.15
C MET A 333 15.09 14.65 -11.71
N SER A 334 16.40 14.99 -11.69
CA SER A 334 16.88 16.34 -11.41
C SER A 334 16.32 17.37 -12.41
N GLN A 335 16.33 17.04 -13.70
CA GLN A 335 15.75 17.92 -14.74
C GLN A 335 14.24 18.12 -14.55
N LYS A 336 13.50 17.07 -14.17
CA LYS A 336 12.07 17.18 -13.84
C LYS A 336 11.82 18.11 -12.65
N MET A 337 12.71 18.13 -11.64
CA MET A 337 12.59 19.06 -10.51
C MET A 337 12.72 20.54 -10.95
N PHE A 338 13.52 20.86 -11.98
CA PHE A 338 13.59 22.21 -12.55
C PHE A 338 12.38 22.57 -13.42
N GLN A 339 11.82 21.58 -14.12
CA GLN A 339 10.88 21.78 -15.21
C GLN A 339 9.45 21.28 -14.88
N PHE A 340 9.17 20.94 -13.63
CA PHE A 340 7.85 20.39 -13.31
C PHE A 340 6.75 21.42 -13.56
N ARG A 341 5.65 20.92 -14.11
CA ARG A 341 4.46 21.73 -14.30
C ARG A 341 3.73 21.88 -12.96
N ARG A 342 3.51 23.11 -12.53
CA ARG A 342 2.79 23.45 -11.29
C ARG A 342 1.29 23.31 -11.46
N GLU A 343 0.79 23.62 -12.66
CA GLU A 343 -0.62 23.48 -13.00
C GLU A 343 -0.98 22.01 -13.20
N ILE A 344 -2.12 21.65 -12.66
CA ILE A 344 -2.70 20.31 -12.80
C ILE A 344 -4.10 20.43 -13.39
N ASP A 345 -4.50 19.42 -14.14
CA ASP A 345 -5.89 19.24 -14.56
C ASP A 345 -6.67 18.58 -13.40
N LYS A 346 -7.35 19.41 -12.59
CA LYS A 346 -8.16 18.93 -11.46
C LYS A 346 -9.24 17.97 -11.91
N LYS A 347 -9.89 18.22 -13.04
CA LYS A 347 -10.95 17.35 -13.56
C LYS A 347 -10.39 15.96 -13.93
N ALA A 348 -9.21 15.90 -14.52
CA ALA A 348 -8.54 14.63 -14.81
C ALA A 348 -8.16 13.89 -13.52
N TYR A 349 -7.72 14.62 -12.48
CA TYR A 349 -7.44 14.04 -11.16
C TYR A 349 -8.73 13.45 -10.54
N ASP A 350 -9.84 14.19 -10.55
CA ASP A 350 -11.12 13.73 -10.00
C ASP A 350 -11.60 12.45 -10.73
N GLN A 351 -11.51 12.40 -12.06
CA GLN A 351 -11.84 11.22 -12.85
C GLN A 351 -10.97 10.00 -12.51
N VAL A 352 -9.69 10.23 -12.19
CA VAL A 352 -8.82 9.15 -11.71
C VAL A 352 -9.28 8.68 -10.33
N MET A 353 -9.54 9.60 -9.40
CA MET A 353 -9.91 9.29 -8.02
C MET A 353 -11.25 8.58 -7.90
N GLU A 354 -12.24 8.90 -8.75
CA GLU A 354 -13.53 8.19 -8.82
C GLU A 354 -13.38 6.67 -9.02
N ARG A 355 -12.30 6.22 -9.67
CA ARG A 355 -12.04 4.78 -9.86
C ARG A 355 -11.66 4.06 -8.57
N TYR A 356 -11.23 4.81 -7.56
CA TYR A 356 -10.75 4.29 -6.28
C TYR A 356 -11.68 4.68 -5.12
N ASP A 357 -12.89 5.13 -5.46
CA ASP A 357 -13.93 5.47 -4.49
C ASP A 357 -14.28 4.27 -3.61
N PRO A 358 -14.26 4.42 -2.28
CA PRO A 358 -14.50 3.33 -1.34
C PRO A 358 -15.86 2.67 -1.51
N GLU A 359 -16.94 3.46 -1.67
CA GLU A 359 -18.29 2.89 -1.79
C GLU A 359 -18.45 2.08 -3.07
N ARG A 360 -17.87 2.59 -4.18
CA ARG A 360 -17.86 1.88 -5.45
C ARG A 360 -17.14 0.56 -5.33
N LEU A 361 -15.89 0.57 -4.84
CA LEU A 361 -15.06 -0.63 -4.72
C LEU A 361 -15.64 -1.61 -3.69
N GLY A 362 -16.26 -1.11 -2.62
CA GLY A 362 -16.99 -1.92 -1.65
C GLY A 362 -18.18 -2.65 -2.28
N ARG A 363 -19.00 -1.94 -3.09
CA ARG A 363 -20.11 -2.56 -3.84
C ARG A 363 -19.60 -3.60 -4.85
N GLU A 364 -18.52 -3.32 -5.57
CA GLU A 364 -17.91 -4.28 -6.50
C GLU A 364 -17.47 -5.57 -5.78
N LEU A 365 -16.84 -5.46 -4.60
CA LEU A 365 -16.46 -6.64 -3.81
C LEU A 365 -17.69 -7.39 -3.26
N ALA A 366 -18.70 -6.68 -2.77
CA ALA A 366 -19.95 -7.29 -2.34
C ALA A 366 -20.62 -8.09 -3.46
N GLN A 367 -20.69 -7.54 -4.67
CA GLN A 367 -21.19 -8.23 -5.86
C GLN A 367 -20.39 -9.50 -6.19
N ILE A 368 -19.06 -9.46 -6.11
CA ILE A 368 -18.22 -10.66 -6.30
C ILE A 368 -18.58 -11.75 -5.29
N ILE A 369 -18.91 -11.37 -4.06
CA ILE A 369 -19.28 -12.30 -3.00
C ILE A 369 -20.74 -12.80 -3.19
N GLU A 370 -21.67 -11.95 -3.62
CA GLU A 370 -23.10 -12.26 -3.70
C GLU A 370 -23.53 -12.93 -5.03
N CYS A 371 -22.79 -12.72 -6.12
CA CYS A 371 -23.12 -13.23 -7.46
C CYS A 371 -22.59 -14.64 -7.75
N VAL A 372 -22.16 -15.38 -6.74
CA VAL A 372 -21.67 -16.77 -6.84
C VAL A 372 -22.60 -17.71 -6.01
#